data_13698c4b7b60cdc2fdbc7b76fac39921
#
_entry.id   13698c4b7b60cdc2fdbc7b76fac39921
#
_cell.length_a   1.000
_cell.length_b   1.000
_cell.length_c   1.000
_cell.angle_alpha   90.00
_cell.angle_beta   90.00
_cell.angle_gamma   90.00
#
_symmetry.space_group_name_H-M   'P 1'
#
loop_
_entity.id
_entity.type
_entity.pdbx_description
1 polymer ?
#
loop_
_entity_poly.entity_id
_entity_poly.type
_entity_poly.pdbx_seq_one_letter_code
_entity_poly.pdbx_strand_id
1 'polypeptide(L)'
;MKNIILFFFILGSSIYQSKAQVKESYKAQIAYKIVETSPRCKQLTKGLYERIVKNGGTSYGVMLESSPNPKTDPSQGYSKTYNFNLHESYADRMPILARFVFDPKKQQLYEEDVLNDKLIAIAFDKKLLKRFNKTR
;
A
#
# COMPACT_ATOMS: atom_id res chain seq x y z
N MET A 1 -57.44 -5.49 13.41
CA MET A 1 -57.37 -6.83 12.77
C MET A 1 -56.59 -6.70 11.47
N LYS A 2 -55.68 -7.62 11.26
CA LYS A 2 -54.91 -7.80 9.98
C LYS A 2 -53.93 -6.68 9.65
N ASN A 3 -52.70 -6.88 9.78
CA ASN A 3 -51.65 -7.39 8.95
C ASN A 3 -50.30 -7.02 9.56
N ILE A 4 -49.75 -7.91 10.29
CA ILE A 4 -48.32 -7.95 10.58
C ILE A 4 -47.87 -9.29 10.06
N ILE A 5 -47.13 -9.29 8.98
CA ILE A 5 -46.15 -10.30 8.51
C ILE A 5 -45.68 -9.81 7.14
N LEU A 6 -44.49 -9.28 7.09
CA LEU A 6 -43.46 -9.52 6.05
C LEU A 6 -42.31 -8.51 6.18
N PHE A 7 -41.37 -8.80 7.02
CA PHE A 7 -40.02 -8.20 6.88
C PHE A 7 -39.02 -9.06 7.66
N PHE A 8 -38.73 -10.22 7.13
CA PHE A 8 -37.53 -10.98 7.52
C PHE A 8 -37.14 -11.90 6.37
N PHE A 9 -36.34 -11.43 5.45
CA PHE A 9 -35.48 -12.26 4.59
C PHE A 9 -34.66 -11.38 3.68
N ILE A 10 -33.61 -10.74 4.17
CA ILE A 10 -32.39 -10.40 3.38
C ILE A 10 -31.26 -10.18 4.40
N LEU A 11 -30.71 -11.23 4.89
CA LEU A 11 -29.46 -11.21 5.67
C LEU A 11 -28.78 -12.58 5.54
N GLY A 12 -28.31 -12.90 4.33
CA GLY A 12 -27.69 -14.19 4.12
C GLY A 12 -26.61 -14.29 3.06
N SER A 13 -26.24 -13.20 2.38
CA SER A 13 -25.30 -13.31 1.26
C SER A 13 -24.03 -12.49 1.34
N SER A 14 -23.75 -11.84 2.47
CA SER A 14 -22.60 -10.93 2.60
C SER A 14 -21.34 -11.56 3.21
N ILE A 15 -21.37 -12.82 3.63
CA ILE A 15 -20.28 -13.40 4.42
C ILE A 15 -19.23 -14.14 3.58
N TYR A 16 -19.55 -14.53 2.35
CA TYR A 16 -18.62 -15.31 1.52
C TYR A 16 -17.65 -14.49 0.66
N GLN A 17 -17.90 -13.21 0.42
CA GLN A 17 -16.99 -12.36 -0.37
C GLN A 17 -15.83 -11.79 0.44
N SER A 18 -15.91 -11.76 1.77
CA SER A 18 -14.88 -11.16 2.60
C SER A 18 -13.58 -11.97 2.72
N LYS A 19 -13.63 -13.30 2.59
CA LYS A 19 -12.43 -14.15 2.76
C LYS A 19 -11.44 -14.10 1.60
N ALA A 20 -11.89 -13.98 0.35
CA ALA A 20 -11.01 -13.86 -0.81
C ALA A 20 -10.36 -12.47 -0.91
N GLN A 21 -11.09 -11.40 -0.61
CA GLN A 21 -10.57 -10.03 -0.55
C GLN A 21 -9.51 -9.84 0.55
N VAL A 22 -9.71 -10.44 1.73
CA VAL A 22 -8.75 -10.40 2.85
C VAL A 22 -7.42 -11.06 2.50
N LYS A 23 -7.39 -12.10 1.65
CA LYS A 23 -6.18 -12.86 1.33
C LYS A 23 -5.23 -12.11 0.39
N GLU A 24 -5.73 -11.43 -0.63
CA GLU A 24 -4.90 -10.66 -1.57
C GLU A 24 -4.53 -9.29 -1.00
N SER A 25 -5.44 -8.65 -0.30
CA SER A 25 -5.16 -7.48 0.53
C SER A 25 -4.01 -7.71 1.52
N TYR A 26 -3.82 -8.95 2.01
CA TYR A 26 -2.71 -9.29 2.88
C TYR A 26 -1.34 -9.22 2.19
N LYS A 27 -1.21 -9.63 0.93
CA LYS A 27 0.04 -9.46 0.16
C LYS A 27 0.41 -7.99 -0.02
N ALA A 28 -0.56 -7.16 -0.38
CA ALA A 28 -0.37 -5.72 -0.47
C ALA A 28 0.05 -5.11 0.87
N GLN A 29 -0.54 -5.56 1.98
CA GLN A 29 -0.13 -5.14 3.32
C GLN A 29 1.30 -5.53 3.67
N ILE A 30 1.75 -6.73 3.29
CA ILE A 30 3.15 -7.13 3.51
C ILE A 30 4.10 -6.32 2.62
N ALA A 31 3.75 -6.10 1.35
CA ALA A 31 4.53 -5.26 0.45
C ALA A 31 4.65 -3.82 1.01
N TYR A 32 3.55 -3.27 1.54
CA TYR A 32 3.55 -1.98 2.24
C TYR A 32 4.53 -1.98 3.43
N LYS A 33 4.49 -3.02 4.29
CA LYS A 33 5.42 -3.15 5.42
C LYS A 33 6.87 -3.25 4.99
N ILE A 34 7.15 -3.93 3.87
CA ILE A 34 8.51 -3.99 3.30
C ILE A 34 9.03 -2.58 3.00
N VAL A 35 8.20 -1.71 2.42
CA VAL A 35 8.56 -0.31 2.15
C VAL A 35 8.68 0.49 3.44
N GLU A 36 7.61 0.51 4.25
CA GLU A 36 7.50 1.35 5.45
C GLU A 36 8.62 1.08 6.46
N THR A 37 8.99 -0.19 6.64
CA THR A 37 10.02 -0.60 7.61
C THR A 37 11.44 -0.57 7.04
N SER A 38 11.62 -0.29 5.75
CA SER A 38 12.94 -0.21 5.14
C SER A 38 13.77 0.92 5.76
N PRO A 39 15.10 0.74 5.91
CA PRO A 39 15.97 1.81 6.44
C PRO A 39 15.87 3.10 5.64
N ARG A 40 15.71 2.99 4.32
CA ARG A 40 15.60 4.17 3.45
C ARG A 40 14.31 4.96 3.69
N CYS A 41 13.17 4.29 3.80
CA CYS A 41 11.91 4.95 4.10
C CYS A 41 11.96 5.63 5.49
N LYS A 42 12.52 4.95 6.49
CA LYS A 42 12.72 5.53 7.82
C LYS A 42 13.63 6.75 7.80
N GLN A 43 14.70 6.73 7.01
CA GLN A 43 15.58 7.87 6.82
C GLN A 43 14.84 9.09 6.24
N LEU A 44 14.03 8.86 5.20
CA LEU A 44 13.27 9.92 4.52
C LEU A 44 12.16 10.50 5.41
N THR A 45 11.56 9.68 6.27
CA THR A 45 10.45 10.10 7.14
C THR A 45 10.89 10.69 8.48
N LYS A 46 12.18 10.58 8.80
CA LYS A 46 12.74 11.18 10.05
C LYS A 46 12.57 12.70 10.06
N GLY A 47 11.80 13.22 11.01
CA GLY A 47 11.50 14.64 11.14
C GLY A 47 10.64 15.22 10.01
N LEU A 48 10.06 14.36 9.17
CA LEU A 48 9.25 14.78 8.04
C LEU A 48 7.92 15.41 8.48
N TYR A 49 7.25 14.84 9.46
CA TYR A 49 6.00 15.37 9.98
C TYR A 49 6.13 16.82 10.46
N GLU A 50 7.15 17.10 11.26
CA GLU A 50 7.39 18.42 11.81
C GLU A 50 7.69 19.45 10.70
N ARG A 51 8.44 19.06 9.67
CA ARG A 51 8.70 19.92 8.51
C ARG A 51 7.46 20.24 7.74
N ILE A 52 6.61 19.22 7.50
CA ILE A 52 5.33 19.37 6.77
C ILE A 52 4.41 20.33 7.52
N VAL A 53 4.21 20.12 8.82
CA VAL A 53 3.35 20.98 9.65
C VAL A 53 3.89 22.41 9.68
N LYS A 54 5.19 22.59 9.84
CA LYS A 54 5.83 23.92 9.79
C LYS A 54 5.59 24.64 8.46
N ASN A 55 5.47 23.90 7.37
CA ASN A 55 5.24 24.43 6.02
C ASN A 55 3.74 24.49 5.62
N GLY A 56 2.83 24.31 6.58
CA GLY A 56 1.38 24.41 6.35
C GLY A 56 0.71 23.14 5.84
N GLY A 57 1.41 22.01 5.85
CA GLY A 57 0.84 20.70 5.53
C GLY A 57 0.23 20.01 6.76
N THR A 58 -0.32 18.82 6.57
CA THR A 58 -1.06 18.08 7.60
C THR A 58 -0.45 16.74 7.97
N SER A 59 0.11 16.02 6.99
CA SER A 59 0.60 14.65 7.19
C SER A 59 1.49 14.19 6.02
N TYR A 60 1.98 12.98 6.13
CA TYR A 60 2.57 12.22 5.02
C TYR A 60 2.06 10.78 5.04
N GLY A 61 2.27 10.06 3.96
CA GLY A 61 1.91 8.64 3.88
C GLY A 61 2.60 7.92 2.74
N VAL A 62 2.51 6.60 2.81
CA VAL A 62 2.91 5.69 1.72
C VAL A 62 1.65 5.16 1.08
N MET A 63 1.49 5.36 -0.22
CA MET A 63 0.32 4.96 -0.99
C MET A 63 0.69 3.96 -2.08
N LEU A 64 -0.10 2.90 -2.22
CA LEU A 64 0.03 1.92 -3.29
C LEU A 64 -0.61 2.50 -4.57
N GLU A 65 0.20 2.76 -5.59
CA GLU A 65 -0.27 3.28 -6.88
C GLU A 65 -0.73 2.16 -7.82
N SER A 66 0.06 1.09 -7.92
CA SER A 66 -0.25 -0.04 -8.79
C SER A 66 0.25 -1.35 -8.20
N SER A 67 -0.43 -2.45 -8.58
CA SER A 67 -0.14 -3.79 -8.05
C SER A 67 -0.44 -4.87 -9.09
N PRO A 68 0.00 -6.12 -8.85
CA PRO A 68 -0.39 -7.25 -9.71
C PRO A 68 -1.89 -7.59 -9.67
N ASN A 69 -2.60 -7.19 -8.62
CA ASN A 69 -4.03 -7.48 -8.43
C ASN A 69 -4.83 -6.22 -8.07
N PRO A 70 -4.97 -5.25 -9.00
CA PRO A 70 -5.64 -3.99 -8.69
C PRO A 70 -7.13 -4.11 -8.35
N LYS A 71 -7.75 -5.25 -8.66
CA LYS A 71 -9.16 -5.50 -8.31
C LYS A 71 -9.36 -5.78 -6.81
N THR A 72 -8.35 -6.28 -6.13
CA THR A 72 -8.41 -6.70 -4.72
C THR A 72 -7.49 -5.87 -3.84
N ASP A 73 -6.38 -5.38 -4.37
CA ASP A 73 -5.48 -4.49 -3.68
C ASP A 73 -6.00 -3.04 -3.73
N PRO A 74 -5.73 -2.22 -2.70
CA PRO A 74 -6.12 -0.82 -2.71
C PRO A 74 -5.20 0.01 -3.63
N SER A 75 -5.20 -0.31 -4.92
CA SER A 75 -4.36 0.32 -5.96
C SER A 75 -5.21 0.84 -7.12
N GLN A 76 -4.70 1.84 -7.82
CA GLN A 76 -5.39 2.46 -8.94
C GLN A 76 -5.12 1.80 -10.29
N GLY A 77 -4.03 1.02 -10.41
CA GLY A 77 -3.63 0.45 -11.68
C GLY A 77 -2.94 -0.90 -11.56
N TYR A 78 -2.79 -1.54 -12.72
CA TYR A 78 -2.07 -2.81 -12.85
C TYR A 78 -0.58 -2.57 -13.06
N SER A 79 0.24 -3.37 -12.39
CA SER A 79 1.68 -3.52 -12.62
C SER A 79 2.13 -4.93 -12.26
N LYS A 80 3.23 -5.40 -12.85
CA LYS A 80 3.88 -6.65 -12.44
C LYS A 80 4.53 -6.56 -11.05
N THR A 81 4.67 -5.36 -10.53
CA THR A 81 5.31 -5.01 -9.27
C THR A 81 4.36 -4.23 -8.38
N TYR A 82 4.66 -4.14 -7.08
CA TYR A 82 3.97 -3.25 -6.16
C TYR A 82 4.69 -1.90 -6.16
N ASN A 83 4.02 -0.87 -6.67
CA ASN A 83 4.57 0.47 -6.80
C ASN A 83 3.94 1.39 -5.75
N PHE A 84 4.79 2.00 -4.94
CA PHE A 84 4.39 2.89 -3.86
C PHE A 84 4.97 4.28 -4.05
N ASN A 85 4.26 5.30 -3.59
CA ASN A 85 4.82 6.62 -3.38
C ASN A 85 4.82 7.00 -1.90
N LEU A 86 5.85 7.68 -1.48
CA LEU A 86 5.88 8.44 -0.24
C LEU A 86 5.50 9.87 -0.59
N HIS A 87 4.40 10.37 -0.06
CA HIS A 87 3.87 11.70 -0.35
C HIS A 87 3.71 12.54 0.90
N GLU A 88 3.77 13.84 0.72
CA GLU A 88 3.36 14.84 1.70
C GLU A 88 1.91 15.27 1.41
N SER A 89 1.16 15.66 2.43
CA SER A 89 -0.24 16.10 2.29
C SER A 89 -0.38 17.56 2.69
N TYR A 90 -0.86 18.35 1.75
CA TYR A 90 -1.25 19.75 1.91
C TYR A 90 -2.72 19.92 1.49
N ALA A 91 -3.33 21.06 1.83
CA ALA A 91 -4.73 21.32 1.50
C ALA A 91 -5.01 21.32 -0.02
N ASP A 92 -4.04 21.69 -0.83
CA ASP A 92 -4.15 21.92 -2.28
C ASP A 92 -3.29 20.98 -3.13
N ARG A 93 -2.42 20.16 -2.51
CA ARG A 93 -1.48 19.30 -3.24
C ARG A 93 -0.97 18.12 -2.40
N MET A 94 -0.48 17.10 -3.10
CA MET A 94 0.19 15.93 -2.51
C MET A 94 1.51 15.64 -3.26
N PRO A 95 2.58 16.40 -3.02
CA PRO A 95 3.85 16.17 -3.68
C PRO A 95 4.46 14.82 -3.29
N ILE A 96 5.03 14.14 -4.27
CA ILE A 96 5.71 12.86 -4.08
C ILE A 96 7.15 13.13 -3.69
N LEU A 97 7.57 12.58 -2.54
CA LEU A 97 8.93 12.70 -2.02
C LEU A 97 9.83 11.57 -2.54
N ALA A 98 9.32 10.37 -2.66
CA ALA A 98 10.05 9.21 -3.15
C ALA A 98 9.10 8.16 -3.75
N ARG A 99 9.61 7.35 -4.67
CA ARG A 99 8.90 6.21 -5.25
C ARG A 99 9.64 4.93 -4.92
N PHE A 100 8.89 3.90 -4.53
CA PHE A 100 9.42 2.58 -4.20
C PHE A 100 8.76 1.52 -5.06
N VAL A 101 9.54 0.52 -5.46
CA VAL A 101 9.07 -0.61 -6.25
C VAL A 101 9.49 -1.90 -5.55
N PHE A 102 8.50 -2.70 -5.14
CA PHE A 102 8.76 -4.06 -4.68
C PHE A 102 8.45 -5.05 -5.81
N ASP A 103 9.49 -5.74 -6.26
CA ASP A 103 9.39 -6.79 -7.29
C ASP A 103 9.22 -8.16 -6.61
N PRO A 104 8.02 -8.77 -6.66
CA PRO A 104 7.77 -10.06 -6.00
C PRO A 104 8.51 -11.23 -6.67
N LYS A 105 8.84 -11.14 -7.96
CA LYS A 105 9.60 -12.18 -8.66
C LYS A 105 11.08 -12.15 -8.30
N LYS A 106 11.67 -10.97 -8.29
CA LYS A 106 13.06 -10.76 -7.87
C LYS A 106 13.23 -10.75 -6.37
N GLN A 107 12.12 -10.66 -5.60
CA GLN A 107 12.13 -10.54 -4.15
C GLN A 107 13.03 -9.39 -3.67
N GLN A 108 12.92 -8.26 -4.34
CA GLN A 108 13.78 -7.10 -4.13
C GLN A 108 12.97 -5.82 -4.06
N LEU A 109 13.36 -4.93 -3.13
CA LEU A 109 12.86 -3.58 -3.01
C LEU A 109 13.81 -2.61 -3.70
N TYR A 110 13.23 -1.66 -4.43
CA TYR A 110 13.95 -0.60 -5.12
C TYR A 110 13.40 0.77 -4.74
N GLU A 111 14.26 1.78 -4.80
CA GLU A 111 13.87 3.20 -4.89
C GLU A 111 14.06 3.64 -6.36
N GLU A 112 13.09 4.36 -6.90
CA GLU A 112 13.16 4.90 -8.25
C GLU A 112 13.94 6.22 -8.25
N ASP A 113 15.05 6.25 -8.99
CA ASP A 113 15.74 7.48 -9.36
C ASP A 113 15.07 8.06 -10.61
N VAL A 114 14.10 8.95 -10.40
CA VAL A 114 13.30 9.54 -11.48
C VAL A 114 14.14 10.35 -12.46
N LEU A 115 15.22 10.99 -11.98
CA LEU A 115 16.07 11.84 -12.83
C LEU A 115 16.89 11.02 -13.83
N ASN A 116 17.31 9.81 -13.44
CA ASN A 116 18.15 8.95 -14.24
C ASN A 116 17.39 7.74 -14.85
N ASP A 117 16.08 7.67 -14.60
CA ASP A 117 15.21 6.56 -15.02
C ASP A 117 15.79 5.18 -14.61
N LYS A 118 16.15 5.06 -13.33
CA LYS A 118 16.79 3.86 -12.78
C LYS A 118 16.11 3.38 -11.51
N LEU A 119 16.12 2.06 -11.32
CA LEU A 119 15.76 1.41 -10.08
C LEU A 119 17.03 1.10 -9.29
N ILE A 120 17.12 1.64 -8.08
CA ILE A 120 18.24 1.42 -7.16
C ILE A 120 17.79 0.43 -6.10
N ALA A 121 18.44 -0.75 -6.04
CA ALA A 121 18.15 -1.75 -5.03
C ALA A 121 18.47 -1.21 -3.63
N ILE A 122 17.51 -1.35 -2.71
CA ILE A 122 17.65 -0.90 -1.33
C ILE A 122 17.39 -2.04 -0.35
N ALA A 123 17.96 -1.92 0.86
CA ALA A 123 17.81 -2.89 1.92
C ALA A 123 16.39 -2.89 2.51
N PHE A 124 15.92 -4.04 2.94
CA PHE A 124 14.68 -4.23 3.67
C PHE A 124 14.74 -5.49 4.55
N ASP A 125 13.77 -5.66 5.46
CA ASP A 125 13.70 -6.84 6.33
C ASP A 125 13.29 -8.10 5.54
N LYS A 126 14.25 -8.97 5.28
CA LYS A 126 14.06 -10.24 4.56
C LYS A 126 13.10 -11.22 5.26
N LYS A 127 12.85 -11.07 6.55
CA LYS A 127 11.85 -11.89 7.27
C LYS A 127 10.44 -11.68 6.72
N LEU A 128 10.16 -10.49 6.19
CA LEU A 128 8.87 -10.18 5.57
C LEU A 128 8.63 -10.97 4.27
N LEU A 129 9.67 -11.39 3.54
CA LEU A 129 9.53 -12.27 2.36
C LEU A 129 8.91 -13.62 2.71
N LYS A 130 9.27 -14.20 3.85
CA LYS A 130 8.68 -15.47 4.29
C LYS A 130 7.17 -15.34 4.51
N ARG A 131 6.73 -14.19 5.03
CA ARG A 131 5.32 -13.88 5.23
C ARG A 131 4.61 -13.62 3.90
N PHE A 132 5.24 -12.86 3.01
CA PHE A 132 4.72 -12.58 1.67
C PHE A 132 4.50 -13.86 0.85
N ASN A 133 5.46 -14.79 0.89
CA ASN A 133 5.43 -16.03 0.12
C ASN A 133 4.48 -17.10 0.71
N LYS A 134 4.14 -17.04 2.00
CA LYS A 134 3.20 -17.97 2.65
C LYS A 134 1.73 -17.73 2.24
N THR A 135 1.41 -16.58 1.71
CA THR A 135 0.05 -16.25 1.26
C THR A 135 -0.14 -16.78 -0.17
N ARG A 136 -0.69 -17.98 -0.28
CA ARG A 136 -1.17 -18.56 -1.55
C ARG A 136 -2.65 -18.29 -1.71
#